data_fbbf3d8d76b00931d79c1696309b2308
#
_entry.id   fbbf3d8d76b00931d79c1696309b2308
#
_cell.length_a   1.000
_cell.length_b   1.000
_cell.length_c   1.000
_cell.angle_alpha   90.00
_cell.angle_beta   90.00
_cell.angle_gamma   90.00
#
_symmetry.space_group_name_H-M   'P 1'
#
loop_
_entity.id
_entity.type
_entity.pdbx_description
1 polymer ?
#
loop_
_entity_poly.entity_id
_entity_poly.type
_entity_poly.pdbx_seq_one_letter_code
_entity_poly.pdbx_strand_id
1 'polypeptide(L)'
;MSLPRQEPVVLNLKKVPIAVTDNFGRIKIGSRSVALTRPSNDDITHLINLEAINPHPGSVPDTPVDLTPMVSLSQQVHEKKIMTSSFPPKNMWRIVAACLWSFCGGFSDAAPGALLPTIERSYNINYTIVSLVWMLNALGFILVASLSHKIQPWFGKHKSIPFGCICSIVMNAMVSSGGPFPVIVVGFFFGGLGLAIVLAQVNVFLSQLDKNSKYLAFFHGSYGIGATISPLCATTMVNRGIKWNYTYFIMLGLMMVNLVNCWFAFSGADEDLKPWDHDEETKELIPHSAETEDGVGLQDWGVHIANVVDAERVSAAETKGAMKLALTNRITWLISLFVLCYQGSEVSLGGWIVSYLLDYRDATKSYGYVLSGFWGGLTFGRLVLTRPLHNAFGARKTIIVLAFMSIAFVILTWVVPSTMALGIFVSLAGVLIGPTYPLMVTVVSAMIPRKIQVVSLTIMTAFGSSGGAVFPFLTGLLAEQVGTFVVLPIFIASYAVMLTAWFLLPNVEQKPIAANASKWLKFWRRIW
;
A
#
# COMPACT_ATOMS: atom_id res chain seq x y z
N MET A 1 1.66 -40.36 43.56
CA MET A 1 1.39 -39.58 42.37
C MET A 1 2.66 -38.90 41.96
N SER A 2 3.38 -39.47 40.99
CA SER A 2 4.68 -39.00 40.49
C SER A 2 4.46 -38.04 39.35
N LEU A 3 5.02 -36.84 39.44
CA LEU A 3 5.04 -35.83 38.39
C LEU A 3 5.89 -36.28 37.18
N PRO A 4 5.50 -36.03 35.96
CA PRO A 4 6.27 -36.43 34.78
C PRO A 4 7.52 -35.54 34.64
N ARG A 5 8.67 -36.21 34.36
CA ARG A 5 9.93 -35.56 33.97
C ARG A 5 9.72 -34.82 32.64
N GLN A 6 9.97 -33.52 32.65
CA GLN A 6 10.09 -32.73 31.43
C GLN A 6 11.49 -32.93 30.80
N GLU A 7 11.51 -33.30 29.52
CA GLU A 7 12.74 -33.38 28.73
C GLU A 7 13.34 -31.98 28.50
N PRO A 8 14.68 -31.88 28.44
CA PRO A 8 15.35 -30.58 28.22
C PRO A 8 15.16 -30.09 26.76
N VAL A 9 14.68 -28.86 26.61
CA VAL A 9 14.61 -28.16 25.31
C VAL A 9 16.01 -27.71 24.90
N VAL A 10 16.58 -28.32 23.87
CA VAL A 10 17.88 -27.93 23.29
C VAL A 10 17.64 -26.74 22.36
N LEU A 11 18.04 -25.55 22.79
CA LEU A 11 18.08 -24.36 21.94
C LEU A 11 19.34 -24.41 21.06
N ASN A 12 19.15 -24.56 19.75
CA ASN A 12 20.21 -24.58 18.76
C ASN A 12 20.62 -23.13 18.45
N LEU A 13 21.61 -22.60 19.18
CA LEU A 13 22.20 -21.28 18.89
C LEU A 13 23.11 -21.41 17.67
N LYS A 14 22.70 -20.80 16.55
CA LYS A 14 23.56 -20.62 15.37
C LYS A 14 24.83 -19.89 15.79
N LYS A 15 25.97 -20.37 15.30
CA LYS A 15 27.32 -19.85 15.55
C LYS A 15 27.40 -18.34 15.38
N VAL A 16 27.67 -17.63 16.47
CA VAL A 16 27.98 -16.20 16.43
C VAL A 16 29.49 -16.08 16.23
N PRO A 17 29.99 -15.44 15.19
CA PRO A 17 31.42 -15.22 15.01
C PRO A 17 31.90 -14.12 15.96
N ILE A 18 32.89 -14.44 16.81
CA ILE A 18 33.57 -13.45 17.63
C ILE A 18 34.80 -12.96 16.84
N ALA A 19 34.82 -11.68 16.54
CA ALA A 19 35.96 -11.04 15.90
C ALA A 19 36.98 -10.59 16.96
N VAL A 20 38.21 -11.09 16.89
CA VAL A 20 39.34 -10.65 17.71
C VAL A 20 40.34 -10.00 16.77
N THR A 21 40.73 -8.76 17.06
CA THR A 21 41.81 -8.06 16.34
C THR A 21 43.16 -8.39 16.97
N ASP A 22 44.16 -8.75 16.13
CA ASP A 22 45.54 -8.91 16.56
C ASP A 22 46.26 -7.54 16.67
N ASN A 23 47.46 -7.54 17.26
CA ASN A 23 48.25 -6.34 17.45
C ASN A 23 48.69 -5.62 16.15
N PHE A 24 48.27 -6.10 14.97
CA PHE A 24 48.51 -5.52 13.66
C PHE A 24 47.22 -5.15 12.92
N GLY A 25 46.06 -5.13 13.61
CA GLY A 25 44.77 -4.69 13.03
C GLY A 25 44.10 -5.69 12.07
N ARG A 26 44.51 -6.97 12.06
CA ARG A 26 43.87 -8.01 11.23
C ARG A 26 42.80 -8.77 12.01
N ILE A 27 41.63 -8.92 11.41
CA ILE A 27 40.48 -9.61 12.01
C ILE A 27 40.63 -11.12 11.77
N LYS A 28 40.69 -11.94 12.84
CA LYS A 28 40.55 -13.40 12.76
C LYS A 28 39.20 -13.84 13.29
N ILE A 29 38.46 -14.62 12.50
CA ILE A 29 37.15 -15.16 12.86
C ILE A 29 37.32 -16.62 13.30
N GLY A 30 37.01 -16.91 14.57
CA GLY A 30 36.98 -18.27 15.11
C GLY A 30 35.56 -18.66 15.56
N SER A 31 35.17 -19.92 15.33
CA SER A 31 33.90 -20.46 15.79
C SER A 31 34.10 -21.42 16.97
N ARG A 32 33.48 -21.18 18.12
CA ARG A 32 33.37 -22.11 19.25
C ARG A 32 31.91 -22.34 19.60
N SER A 33 31.52 -23.57 19.83
CA SER A 33 30.19 -23.94 20.30
C SER A 33 30.22 -24.16 21.81
N VAL A 34 29.30 -23.50 22.53
CA VAL A 34 29.10 -23.68 23.98
C VAL A 34 27.69 -24.22 24.20
N ALA A 35 27.58 -25.30 24.97
CA ALA A 35 26.29 -25.85 25.40
C ALA A 35 25.91 -25.25 26.75
N LEU A 36 24.78 -24.60 26.86
CA LEU A 36 24.23 -24.04 28.09
C LEU A 36 23.04 -24.90 28.54
N THR A 37 23.10 -25.46 29.74
CA THR A 37 21.96 -26.02 30.47
C THR A 37 21.28 -24.88 31.24
N ARG A 38 19.94 -24.86 31.26
CA ARG A 38 19.11 -23.82 31.85
C ARG A 38 19.32 -23.77 33.39
N PRO A 39 19.84 -22.65 33.97
CA PRO A 39 19.91 -22.47 35.41
C PRO A 39 18.57 -21.98 35.99
N SER A 40 18.34 -22.25 37.27
CA SER A 40 17.22 -21.68 38.03
C SER A 40 17.41 -20.16 38.18
N ASN A 41 16.32 -19.42 38.45
CA ASN A 41 16.32 -17.95 38.49
C ASN A 41 17.36 -17.31 39.47
N ASP A 42 17.88 -18.08 40.39
CA ASP A 42 18.85 -17.59 41.41
C ASP A 42 20.31 -17.68 40.96
N ASP A 43 20.61 -18.43 39.88
CA ASP A 43 21.98 -18.70 39.43
C ASP A 43 22.47 -17.74 38.33
N ILE A 44 21.61 -16.90 37.77
CA ILE A 44 21.95 -16.02 36.63
C ILE A 44 22.93 -14.94 37.01
N THR A 45 22.94 -14.53 38.27
CA THR A 45 23.85 -13.48 38.79
C THR A 45 25.29 -13.93 38.97
N HIS A 46 25.53 -15.24 39.12
CA HIS A 46 26.87 -15.80 39.34
C HIS A 46 27.62 -16.23 38.08
N LEU A 47 26.91 -16.50 36.97
CA LEU A 47 27.51 -17.04 35.73
C LEU A 47 28.17 -15.98 34.83
N ILE A 48 27.87 -14.70 35.03
CA ILE A 48 28.48 -13.62 34.25
C ILE A 48 29.92 -13.30 34.74
N ASN A 49 30.31 -13.80 35.92
CA ASN A 49 31.56 -13.41 36.57
C ASN A 49 32.71 -14.42 36.44
N LEU A 50 32.60 -15.54 35.75
CA LEU A 50 33.58 -16.62 35.94
C LEU A 50 34.38 -17.08 34.73
N GLU A 51 34.31 -16.49 33.55
CA GLU A 51 35.16 -16.92 32.43
C GLU A 51 35.72 -15.81 31.54
N ALA A 52 36.02 -14.68 32.13
CA ALA A 52 36.91 -13.74 31.48
C ALA A 52 38.26 -13.77 32.17
N ILE A 53 39.27 -14.26 31.46
CA ILE A 53 40.69 -13.94 31.66
C ILE A 53 41.45 -14.82 32.65
N ASN A 54 42.22 -15.73 32.09
CA ASN A 54 43.48 -16.17 32.68
C ASN A 54 44.62 -15.33 32.06
N PRO A 55 45.17 -14.32 32.74
CA PRO A 55 46.40 -13.67 32.31
C PRO A 55 47.57 -14.31 33.06
N HIS A 56 48.68 -14.45 32.36
CA HIS A 56 49.97 -14.82 32.91
C HIS A 56 50.41 -13.87 34.08
N PRO A 57 51.14 -14.39 35.08
CA PRO A 57 51.51 -13.61 36.27
C PRO A 57 52.64 -12.60 35.94
N GLY A 58 52.30 -11.35 36.01
CA GLY A 58 53.29 -10.28 35.89
C GLY A 58 52.62 -8.91 35.89
N SER A 59 52.70 -8.23 37.06
CA SER A 59 52.40 -6.81 37.33
C SER A 59 50.91 -6.42 37.45
N VAL A 60 50.48 -6.31 38.68
CA VAL A 60 49.25 -5.65 39.13
C VAL A 60 49.58 -4.20 39.48
N PRO A 61 48.87 -3.19 38.98
CA PRO A 61 48.76 -1.89 39.63
C PRO A 61 47.50 -1.88 40.50
N ASP A 62 47.66 -1.65 41.78
CA ASP A 62 46.59 -1.42 42.76
C ASP A 62 45.89 -0.08 42.47
N THR A 63 44.82 -0.09 41.70
CA THR A 63 43.81 0.96 41.72
C THR A 63 42.44 0.32 41.72
N PRO A 64 41.55 0.69 42.68
CA PRO A 64 40.19 0.16 42.70
C PRO A 64 39.43 0.66 41.44
N VAL A 65 39.07 -0.27 40.58
CA VAL A 65 38.18 0.04 39.46
C VAL A 65 36.77 0.22 40.04
N ASP A 66 36.28 1.43 39.98
CA ASP A 66 34.92 1.78 40.38
C ASP A 66 33.92 1.11 39.41
N LEU A 67 33.26 0.05 39.86
CA LEU A 67 32.29 -0.76 39.09
C LEU A 67 30.86 -0.18 39.10
N THR A 68 30.69 1.03 39.63
CA THR A 68 29.40 1.68 39.78
C THR A 68 28.68 2.07 38.46
N PRO A 69 29.32 2.22 37.27
CA PRO A 69 28.57 2.53 36.04
C PRO A 69 27.90 1.34 35.36
N MET A 70 28.28 0.08 35.65
CA MET A 70 27.75 -1.07 34.92
C MET A 70 26.40 -1.58 35.40
N VAL A 71 26.01 -1.27 36.64
CA VAL A 71 24.71 -1.71 37.20
C VAL A 71 23.55 -0.83 36.71
N SER A 72 23.81 0.38 36.23
CA SER A 72 22.77 1.28 35.73
C SER A 72 22.32 0.97 34.29
N LEU A 73 23.14 0.25 33.50
CA LEU A 73 22.77 -0.09 32.10
C LEU A 73 21.79 -1.28 32.02
N SER A 74 21.81 -2.19 33.01
CA SER A 74 20.91 -3.34 33.02
C SER A 74 19.50 -3.05 33.54
N GLN A 75 19.29 -1.90 34.20
CA GLN A 75 17.95 -1.49 34.69
C GLN A 75 17.18 -0.60 33.73
N GLN A 76 17.74 -0.21 32.59
CA GLN A 76 17.03 0.57 31.55
C GLN A 76 16.69 -0.22 30.30
N VAL A 77 16.58 -1.53 30.36
CA VAL A 77 15.78 -2.27 29.37
C VAL A 77 14.32 -1.97 29.70
N HIS A 78 13.89 -0.76 29.37
CA HIS A 78 12.46 -0.49 29.26
C HIS A 78 11.90 -1.52 28.29
N GLU A 79 11.05 -2.40 28.78
CA GLU A 79 10.24 -3.28 27.93
C GLU A 79 9.55 -2.39 26.90
N LYS A 80 10.05 -2.39 25.66
CA LYS A 80 9.55 -1.54 24.59
C LYS A 80 8.13 -1.97 24.30
N LYS A 81 7.19 -1.21 24.79
CA LYS A 81 5.77 -1.48 24.70
C LYS A 81 5.35 -1.30 23.23
N ILE A 82 5.15 -2.42 22.52
CA ILE A 82 4.73 -2.41 21.11
C ILE A 82 3.24 -2.09 21.02
N MET A 83 2.83 -1.24 20.08
CA MET A 83 1.44 -0.92 19.84
C MET A 83 0.72 -2.13 19.24
N THR A 84 -0.34 -2.60 19.91
CA THR A 84 -1.13 -3.77 19.49
C THR A 84 -2.58 -3.37 19.18
N SER A 85 -3.36 -4.29 18.66
CA SER A 85 -4.80 -4.07 18.46
C SER A 85 -5.59 -3.85 19.76
N SER A 86 -5.08 -4.34 20.90
CA SER A 86 -5.71 -4.20 22.21
C SER A 86 -5.09 -3.10 23.07
N PHE A 87 -3.91 -2.56 22.68
CA PHE A 87 -3.21 -1.53 23.42
C PHE A 87 -2.58 -0.49 22.48
N PRO A 88 -2.84 0.82 22.69
CA PRO A 88 -3.74 1.46 23.67
C PRO A 88 -5.22 1.03 23.56
N PRO A 89 -6.01 1.25 24.64
CA PRO A 89 -7.44 1.03 24.58
C PRO A 89 -8.07 1.75 23.37
N LYS A 90 -9.11 1.22 22.75
CA LYS A 90 -9.75 1.70 21.51
C LYS A 90 -9.03 1.34 20.19
N ASN A 91 -7.82 0.79 20.17
CA ASN A 91 -7.17 0.46 18.90
C ASN A 91 -7.99 -0.49 18.03
N MET A 92 -8.63 -1.51 18.62
CA MET A 92 -9.52 -2.39 17.85
C MET A 92 -10.70 -1.60 17.26
N TRP A 93 -11.27 -0.67 18.01
CA TRP A 93 -12.34 0.19 17.50
C TRP A 93 -11.84 1.10 16.38
N ARG A 94 -10.64 1.69 16.50
CA ARG A 94 -9.99 2.50 15.46
C ARG A 94 -9.79 1.70 14.17
N ILE A 95 -9.36 0.42 14.29
CA ILE A 95 -9.19 -0.49 13.14
C ILE A 95 -10.54 -0.75 12.45
N VAL A 96 -11.59 -1.06 13.21
CA VAL A 96 -12.93 -1.30 12.65
C VAL A 96 -13.48 -0.05 11.99
N ALA A 97 -13.33 1.12 12.63
CA ALA A 97 -13.76 2.41 12.06
C ALA A 97 -13.02 2.72 10.74
N ALA A 98 -11.71 2.46 10.70
CA ALA A 98 -10.90 2.60 9.51
C ALA A 98 -11.36 1.66 8.38
N CYS A 99 -11.63 0.38 8.68
CA CYS A 99 -12.15 -0.57 7.70
C CYS A 99 -13.53 -0.18 7.16
N LEU A 100 -14.42 0.32 8.01
CA LEU A 100 -15.73 0.82 7.57
C LEU A 100 -15.58 2.03 6.67
N TRP A 101 -14.69 2.96 7.02
CA TRP A 101 -14.40 4.11 6.16
C TRP A 101 -13.83 3.68 4.81
N SER A 102 -12.92 2.72 4.81
CA SER A 102 -12.31 2.17 3.60
C SER A 102 -13.35 1.52 2.68
N PHE A 103 -14.28 0.76 3.25
CA PHE A 103 -15.43 0.22 2.51
C PHE A 103 -16.24 1.33 1.84
N CYS A 104 -16.57 2.39 2.58
CA CYS A 104 -17.29 3.54 2.04
C CYS A 104 -16.49 4.25 0.93
N GLY A 105 -15.17 4.40 1.10
CA GLY A 105 -14.27 4.95 0.09
C GLY A 105 -14.33 4.16 -1.22
N GLY A 106 -14.14 2.83 -1.13
CA GLY A 106 -14.21 1.95 -2.32
C GLY A 106 -15.57 1.98 -3.01
N PHE A 107 -16.65 2.02 -2.22
CA PHE A 107 -18.00 2.15 -2.76
C PHE A 107 -18.17 3.49 -3.51
N SER A 108 -17.68 4.58 -2.95
CA SER A 108 -17.77 5.93 -3.53
C SER A 108 -16.96 6.06 -4.83
N ASP A 109 -15.76 5.48 -4.86
CA ASP A 109 -14.84 5.58 -6.00
C ASP A 109 -15.27 4.73 -7.20
N ALA A 110 -15.96 3.61 -6.97
CA ALA A 110 -16.45 2.74 -8.05
C ALA A 110 -17.80 3.17 -8.62
N ALA A 111 -18.60 3.97 -7.90
CA ALA A 111 -19.92 4.43 -8.32
C ALA A 111 -19.90 5.23 -9.65
N PRO A 112 -18.97 6.18 -9.87
CA PRO A 112 -18.92 6.95 -11.11
C PRO A 112 -18.82 6.07 -12.35
N GLY A 113 -17.99 5.01 -12.34
CA GLY A 113 -17.84 4.12 -13.48
C GLY A 113 -19.14 3.40 -13.89
N ALA A 114 -20.01 3.09 -12.93
CA ALA A 114 -21.32 2.51 -13.22
C ALA A 114 -22.36 3.55 -13.66
N LEU A 115 -22.26 4.77 -13.14
CA LEU A 115 -23.26 5.83 -13.32
C LEU A 115 -22.93 6.80 -14.45
N LEU A 116 -21.69 6.78 -14.98
CA LEU A 116 -21.20 7.74 -15.96
C LEU A 116 -22.12 7.95 -17.15
N PRO A 117 -22.60 6.88 -17.85
CA PRO A 117 -23.49 7.05 -18.99
C PRO A 117 -24.86 7.64 -18.58
N THR A 118 -25.29 7.37 -17.36
CA THR A 118 -26.57 7.91 -16.84
C THR A 118 -26.41 9.38 -16.46
N ILE A 119 -25.29 9.77 -15.88
CA ILE A 119 -24.95 11.17 -15.56
C ILE A 119 -24.88 11.98 -16.86
N GLU A 120 -24.13 11.51 -17.85
CA GLU A 120 -23.98 12.10 -19.17
C GLU A 120 -25.35 12.41 -19.81
N ARG A 121 -26.21 11.38 -19.89
CA ARG A 121 -27.56 11.54 -20.44
C ARG A 121 -28.43 12.49 -19.62
N SER A 122 -28.34 12.45 -18.29
CA SER A 122 -29.17 13.27 -17.41
C SER A 122 -28.87 14.77 -17.53
N TYR A 123 -27.62 15.13 -17.79
CA TYR A 123 -27.19 16.53 -17.97
C TYR A 123 -27.05 16.94 -19.42
N ASN A 124 -27.22 16.02 -20.38
CA ASN A 124 -27.00 16.23 -21.81
C ASN A 124 -25.62 16.86 -22.08
N ILE A 125 -24.59 16.27 -21.47
CA ILE A 125 -23.18 16.67 -21.59
C ILE A 125 -22.40 15.59 -22.33
N ASN A 126 -21.25 15.96 -22.87
CA ASN A 126 -20.37 15.05 -23.59
C ASN A 126 -19.39 14.31 -22.66
N TYR A 127 -18.68 13.31 -23.21
CA TYR A 127 -17.71 12.48 -22.48
C TYR A 127 -16.56 13.30 -21.88
N THR A 128 -16.10 14.33 -22.58
CA THR A 128 -15.05 15.23 -22.08
C THR A 128 -15.49 15.97 -20.81
N ILE A 129 -16.72 16.52 -20.81
CA ILE A 129 -17.24 17.27 -19.66
C ILE A 129 -17.49 16.34 -18.47
N VAL A 130 -18.12 15.17 -18.69
CA VAL A 130 -18.39 14.25 -17.57
C VAL A 130 -17.12 13.71 -16.95
N SER A 131 -16.02 13.58 -17.70
CA SER A 131 -14.73 13.11 -17.20
C SER A 131 -14.00 14.08 -16.26
N LEU A 132 -14.47 15.35 -16.15
CA LEU A 132 -13.95 16.31 -15.19
C LEU A 132 -14.09 15.86 -13.72
N VAL A 133 -14.99 14.92 -13.42
CA VAL A 133 -15.15 14.37 -12.07
C VAL A 133 -13.86 13.74 -11.55
N TRP A 134 -13.11 13.02 -12.41
CA TRP A 134 -11.80 12.45 -12.02
C TRP A 134 -10.73 13.51 -11.84
N MET A 135 -10.71 14.55 -12.70
CA MET A 135 -9.74 15.63 -12.60
C MET A 135 -9.89 16.41 -11.31
N LEU A 136 -11.13 16.76 -10.93
CA LEU A 136 -11.38 17.52 -9.70
C LEU A 136 -11.12 16.66 -8.46
N ASN A 137 -11.45 15.36 -8.48
CA ASN A 137 -11.10 14.45 -7.41
C ASN A 137 -9.57 14.39 -7.19
N ALA A 138 -8.79 14.25 -8.27
CA ALA A 138 -7.35 14.26 -8.19
C ALA A 138 -6.78 15.60 -7.72
N LEU A 139 -7.36 16.72 -8.14
CA LEU A 139 -6.94 18.05 -7.67
C LEU A 139 -7.09 18.16 -6.15
N GLY A 140 -8.21 17.66 -5.59
CA GLY A 140 -8.39 17.56 -4.15
C GLY A 140 -7.32 16.71 -3.47
N PHE A 141 -7.01 15.55 -4.04
CA PHE A 141 -5.96 14.66 -3.53
C PHE A 141 -4.57 15.30 -3.55
N ILE A 142 -4.19 15.96 -4.66
CA ILE A 142 -2.91 16.67 -4.83
C ILE A 142 -2.79 17.83 -3.83
N LEU A 143 -3.87 18.56 -3.59
CA LEU A 143 -3.88 19.66 -2.63
C LEU A 143 -3.58 19.15 -1.22
N VAL A 144 -4.19 18.05 -0.79
CA VAL A 144 -3.90 17.43 0.51
C VAL A 144 -2.46 16.93 0.57
N ALA A 145 -1.96 16.26 -0.49
CA ALA A 145 -0.59 15.81 -0.54
C ALA A 145 0.41 16.97 -0.37
N SER A 146 0.12 18.13 -0.97
CA SER A 146 0.94 19.33 -0.85
C SER A 146 0.89 19.99 0.53
N LEU A 147 -0.23 19.82 1.25
CA LEU A 147 -0.48 20.41 2.58
C LEU A 147 -0.34 19.38 3.72
N SER A 148 0.07 18.15 3.42
CA SER A 148 0.14 17.03 4.38
C SER A 148 0.90 17.42 5.65
N HIS A 149 2.06 18.09 5.50
CA HIS A 149 2.92 18.56 6.58
C HIS A 149 2.24 19.57 7.54
N LYS A 150 1.15 20.22 7.11
CA LYS A 150 0.39 21.19 7.94
C LYS A 150 -0.85 20.57 8.57
N ILE A 151 -1.41 19.51 7.95
CA ILE A 151 -2.68 18.93 8.37
C ILE A 151 -2.58 18.39 9.81
N GLN A 152 -1.55 17.58 10.11
CA GLN A 152 -1.37 17.01 11.44
C GLN A 152 -1.10 18.07 12.53
N PRO A 153 -0.22 19.10 12.33
CA PRO A 153 -0.09 20.19 13.27
C PRO A 153 -1.37 21.01 13.49
N TRP A 154 -2.21 21.19 12.45
CA TRP A 154 -3.44 21.97 12.58
C TRP A 154 -4.59 21.23 13.25
N PHE A 155 -4.77 19.95 12.93
CA PHE A 155 -5.96 19.19 13.36
C PHE A 155 -5.63 18.11 14.41
N GLY A 156 -4.36 17.69 14.56
CA GLY A 156 -4.00 16.50 15.32
C GLY A 156 -4.56 15.21 14.72
N LYS A 157 -4.32 14.09 15.36
CA LYS A 157 -4.84 12.76 14.93
C LYS A 157 -6.34 12.62 15.21
N HIS A 158 -6.81 13.20 16.31
CA HIS A 158 -8.22 13.15 16.71
C HIS A 158 -9.16 13.80 15.70
N LYS A 159 -8.81 14.97 15.15
CA LYS A 159 -9.70 15.76 14.27
C LYS A 159 -9.46 15.55 12.78
N SER A 160 -8.25 15.10 12.37
CA SER A 160 -7.91 14.94 10.95
C SER A 160 -8.82 13.93 10.25
N ILE A 161 -9.07 12.76 10.86
CA ILE A 161 -9.90 11.71 10.26
C ILE A 161 -11.36 12.14 10.17
N PRO A 162 -12.01 12.66 11.25
CA PRO A 162 -13.35 13.25 11.16
C PRO A 162 -13.46 14.38 10.13
N PHE A 163 -12.44 15.23 10.00
CA PHE A 163 -12.44 16.29 8.98
C PHE A 163 -12.48 15.72 7.56
N GLY A 164 -11.70 14.66 7.29
CA GLY A 164 -11.78 13.95 6.01
C GLY A 164 -13.14 13.30 5.78
N CYS A 165 -13.79 12.75 6.82
CA CYS A 165 -15.17 12.26 6.73
C CYS A 165 -16.16 13.38 6.38
N ILE A 166 -16.00 14.60 6.95
CA ILE A 166 -16.82 15.77 6.62
C ILE A 166 -16.66 16.12 5.14
N CYS A 167 -15.44 16.15 4.61
CA CYS A 167 -15.21 16.40 3.18
C CYS A 167 -15.94 15.36 2.31
N SER A 168 -15.90 14.07 2.69
CA SER A 168 -16.63 13.01 1.98
C SER A 168 -18.15 13.16 2.10
N ILE A 169 -18.67 13.64 3.23
CA ILE A 169 -20.08 13.97 3.42
C ILE A 169 -20.50 15.12 2.51
N VAL A 170 -19.69 16.18 2.41
CA VAL A 170 -19.94 17.32 1.52
C VAL A 170 -20.03 16.85 0.07
N MET A 171 -19.07 16.01 -0.39
CA MET A 171 -19.16 15.38 -1.71
C MET A 171 -20.49 14.66 -1.90
N ASN A 172 -20.81 13.72 -1.03
CA ASN A 172 -22.02 12.90 -1.20
C ASN A 172 -23.30 13.74 -1.12
N ALA A 173 -23.36 14.79 -0.28
CA ALA A 173 -24.47 15.71 -0.22
C ALA A 173 -24.63 16.53 -1.52
N MET A 174 -23.52 17.06 -2.06
CA MET A 174 -23.54 17.80 -3.33
C MET A 174 -23.97 16.91 -4.48
N VAL A 175 -23.46 15.68 -4.58
CA VAL A 175 -23.80 14.76 -5.66
C VAL A 175 -25.23 14.23 -5.50
N SER A 176 -25.67 13.89 -4.31
CA SER A 176 -27.04 13.41 -4.05
C SER A 176 -28.11 14.47 -4.31
N SER A 177 -27.77 15.75 -4.22
CA SER A 177 -28.70 16.84 -4.50
C SER A 177 -29.24 16.81 -5.94
N GLY A 178 -28.48 16.22 -6.90
CA GLY A 178 -28.83 16.26 -8.32
C GLY A 178 -28.85 17.70 -8.88
N GLY A 179 -28.12 18.61 -8.27
CA GLY A 179 -27.97 20.01 -8.68
C GLY A 179 -27.27 20.17 -10.05
N PRO A 180 -26.97 21.40 -10.48
CA PRO A 180 -26.25 21.64 -11.74
C PRO A 180 -24.91 20.88 -11.79
N PHE A 181 -24.50 20.42 -12.98
CA PHE A 181 -23.29 19.59 -13.15
C PHE A 181 -22.01 20.20 -12.53
N PRO A 182 -21.74 21.52 -12.60
CA PRO A 182 -20.60 22.11 -11.91
C PRO A 182 -20.57 21.85 -10.41
N VAL A 183 -21.73 21.77 -9.74
CA VAL A 183 -21.84 21.43 -8.31
C VAL A 183 -21.38 20.01 -8.07
N ILE A 184 -21.77 19.07 -8.96
CA ILE A 184 -21.33 17.66 -8.91
C ILE A 184 -19.79 17.60 -9.00
N VAL A 185 -19.20 18.29 -9.98
CA VAL A 185 -17.75 18.32 -10.22
C VAL A 185 -16.99 18.87 -8.99
N VAL A 186 -17.48 19.97 -8.39
CA VAL A 186 -16.92 20.53 -7.14
C VAL A 186 -17.09 19.52 -5.99
N GLY A 187 -18.20 18.78 -5.95
CA GLY A 187 -18.38 17.70 -4.99
C GLY A 187 -17.22 16.68 -5.04
N PHE A 188 -16.82 16.23 -6.22
CA PHE A 188 -15.70 15.30 -6.39
C PHE A 188 -14.35 15.87 -5.91
N PHE A 189 -14.13 17.17 -5.99
CA PHE A 189 -12.97 17.82 -5.37
C PHE A 189 -12.94 17.60 -3.84
N PHE A 190 -14.07 17.80 -3.16
CA PHE A 190 -14.16 17.49 -1.73
C PHE A 190 -14.00 15.99 -1.45
N GLY A 191 -14.45 15.12 -2.35
CA GLY A 191 -14.21 13.68 -2.26
C GLY A 191 -12.72 13.34 -2.25
N GLY A 192 -11.96 13.93 -3.16
CA GLY A 192 -10.50 13.79 -3.23
C GLY A 192 -9.79 14.30 -1.97
N LEU A 193 -10.22 15.45 -1.43
CA LEU A 193 -9.71 15.94 -0.14
C LEU A 193 -9.94 14.93 0.99
N GLY A 194 -11.18 14.46 1.14
CA GLY A 194 -11.55 13.52 2.20
C GLY A 194 -10.79 12.20 2.10
N LEU A 195 -10.71 11.64 0.89
CA LEU A 195 -10.00 10.41 0.61
C LEU A 195 -8.51 10.53 0.99
N ALA A 196 -7.84 11.56 0.53
CA ALA A 196 -6.41 11.76 0.77
C ALA A 196 -6.08 11.94 2.26
N ILE A 197 -6.87 12.75 2.99
CA ILE A 197 -6.66 13.00 4.43
C ILE A 197 -6.79 11.71 5.23
N VAL A 198 -7.89 10.98 5.07
CA VAL A 198 -8.14 9.79 5.90
C VAL A 198 -7.19 8.65 5.51
N LEU A 199 -6.95 8.45 4.21
CA LEU A 199 -6.04 7.41 3.74
C LEU A 199 -4.63 7.60 4.32
N ALA A 200 -4.10 8.82 4.32
CA ALA A 200 -2.79 9.12 4.90
C ALA A 200 -2.75 8.80 6.40
N GLN A 201 -3.69 9.34 7.18
CA GLN A 201 -3.70 9.17 8.64
C GLN A 201 -3.92 7.72 9.08
N VAL A 202 -4.83 7.00 8.41
CA VAL A 202 -5.13 5.59 8.74
C VAL A 202 -3.97 4.68 8.39
N ASN A 203 -3.31 4.88 7.24
CA ASN A 203 -2.15 4.06 6.88
C ASN A 203 -0.99 4.26 7.88
N VAL A 204 -0.72 5.49 8.32
CA VAL A 204 0.26 5.75 9.39
C VAL A 204 -0.11 4.99 10.67
N PHE A 205 -1.36 5.10 11.11
CA PHE A 205 -1.83 4.40 12.32
C PHE A 205 -1.68 2.88 12.19
N LEU A 206 -2.13 2.28 11.09
CA LEU A 206 -2.08 0.83 10.89
C LEU A 206 -0.64 0.29 10.74
N SER A 207 0.27 1.09 10.17
CA SER A 207 1.68 0.69 10.00
C SER A 207 2.45 0.60 11.31
N GLN A 208 1.99 1.27 12.36
CA GLN A 208 2.59 1.26 13.70
C GLN A 208 2.17 0.05 14.55
N LEU A 209 1.21 -0.77 14.10
CA LEU A 209 0.72 -1.94 14.84
C LEU A 209 1.66 -3.15 14.71
N ASP A 210 1.69 -4.01 15.72
CA ASP A 210 2.48 -5.25 15.77
C ASP A 210 2.25 -6.19 14.57
N LYS A 211 0.99 -6.25 14.10
CA LYS A 211 0.55 -7.06 12.94
C LYS A 211 0.05 -6.16 11.81
N ASN A 212 0.85 -5.15 11.47
CA ASN A 212 0.53 -4.12 10.49
C ASN A 212 0.04 -4.70 9.15
N SER A 213 0.74 -5.69 8.57
CA SER A 213 0.36 -6.34 7.31
C SER A 213 -1.07 -6.89 7.34
N LYS A 214 -1.48 -7.51 8.47
CA LYS A 214 -2.83 -8.06 8.63
C LYS A 214 -3.89 -6.96 8.63
N TYR A 215 -3.66 -5.88 9.37
CA TYR A 215 -4.64 -4.80 9.49
C TYR A 215 -4.72 -3.94 8.23
N LEU A 216 -3.59 -3.72 7.56
CA LEU A 216 -3.57 -3.10 6.23
C LEU A 216 -4.30 -3.93 5.19
N ALA A 217 -4.15 -5.27 5.24
CA ALA A 217 -4.91 -6.17 4.37
C ALA A 217 -6.41 -6.05 4.60
N PHE A 218 -6.87 -5.99 5.86
CA PHE A 218 -8.28 -5.78 6.17
C PHE A 218 -8.78 -4.43 5.69
N PHE A 219 -8.00 -3.38 5.87
CA PHE A 219 -8.33 -2.02 5.43
C PHE A 219 -8.52 -1.95 3.91
N HIS A 220 -7.53 -2.39 3.15
CA HIS A 220 -7.61 -2.39 1.67
C HIS A 220 -8.58 -3.44 1.12
N GLY A 221 -8.75 -4.56 1.81
CA GLY A 221 -9.78 -5.55 1.48
C GLY A 221 -11.19 -4.99 1.61
N SER A 222 -11.46 -4.22 2.67
CA SER A 222 -12.73 -3.53 2.88
C SER A 222 -13.03 -2.55 1.75
N TYR A 223 -12.02 -1.79 1.28
CA TYR A 223 -12.13 -0.93 0.10
C TYR A 223 -12.56 -1.73 -1.13
N GLY A 224 -11.89 -2.84 -1.41
CA GLY A 224 -12.21 -3.69 -2.55
C GLY A 224 -13.62 -4.28 -2.50
N ILE A 225 -14.10 -4.66 -1.31
CA ILE A 225 -15.49 -5.12 -1.11
C ILE A 225 -16.47 -3.99 -1.44
N GLY A 226 -16.22 -2.76 -0.95
CA GLY A 226 -17.02 -1.59 -1.27
C GLY A 226 -17.07 -1.31 -2.77
N ALA A 227 -15.91 -1.32 -3.43
CA ALA A 227 -15.80 -1.11 -4.88
C ALA A 227 -16.53 -2.21 -5.70
N THR A 228 -16.55 -3.44 -5.19
CA THR A 228 -17.28 -4.56 -5.84
C THR A 228 -18.78 -4.40 -5.72
N ILE A 229 -19.29 -3.97 -4.58
CA ILE A 229 -20.73 -3.88 -4.31
C ILE A 229 -21.34 -2.64 -4.98
N SER A 230 -20.60 -1.55 -5.08
CA SER A 230 -21.07 -0.26 -5.58
C SER A 230 -21.75 -0.32 -6.96
N PRO A 231 -21.13 -0.91 -8.01
CA PRO A 231 -21.76 -0.99 -9.33
C PRO A 231 -23.05 -1.81 -9.34
N LEU A 232 -23.16 -2.85 -8.49
CA LEU A 232 -24.39 -3.65 -8.36
C LEU A 232 -25.54 -2.80 -7.81
N CYS A 233 -25.27 -2.04 -6.73
CA CYS A 233 -26.25 -1.15 -6.13
C CYS A 233 -26.66 -0.06 -7.12
N ALA A 234 -25.71 0.64 -7.71
CA ALA A 234 -25.95 1.73 -8.65
C ALA A 234 -26.78 1.27 -9.85
N THR A 235 -26.37 0.17 -10.50
CA THR A 235 -27.07 -0.38 -11.65
C THR A 235 -28.47 -0.88 -11.31
N THR A 236 -28.63 -1.56 -10.15
CA THR A 236 -29.94 -2.06 -9.72
C THR A 236 -30.91 -0.90 -9.47
N MET A 237 -30.45 0.20 -8.87
CA MET A 237 -31.28 1.38 -8.64
C MET A 237 -31.71 2.02 -9.97
N VAL A 238 -30.76 2.25 -10.88
CA VAL A 238 -31.05 2.83 -12.21
C VAL A 238 -31.99 1.96 -13.01
N ASN A 239 -31.80 0.63 -13.02
CA ASN A 239 -32.68 -0.31 -13.73
C ASN A 239 -34.10 -0.37 -13.16
N ARG A 240 -34.30 0.01 -11.89
CA ARG A 240 -35.62 0.16 -11.26
C ARG A 240 -36.26 1.55 -11.48
N GLY A 241 -35.63 2.40 -12.28
CA GLY A 241 -36.11 3.77 -12.54
C GLY A 241 -35.83 4.76 -11.42
N ILE A 242 -35.00 4.40 -10.42
CA ILE A 242 -34.57 5.31 -9.36
C ILE A 242 -33.54 6.27 -9.96
N LYS A 243 -33.64 7.55 -9.63
CA LYS A 243 -32.66 8.57 -10.08
C LYS A 243 -31.25 8.20 -9.66
N TRP A 244 -30.29 8.32 -10.55
CA TRP A 244 -28.89 7.93 -10.34
C TRP A 244 -28.24 8.59 -9.10
N ASN A 245 -28.57 9.85 -8.81
CA ASN A 245 -28.05 10.60 -7.68
C ASN A 245 -28.49 10.03 -6.32
N TYR A 246 -29.57 9.25 -6.27
CA TYR A 246 -30.03 8.62 -5.04
C TYR A 246 -29.09 7.52 -4.53
N THR A 247 -28.24 6.98 -5.38
CA THR A 247 -27.14 6.09 -4.95
C THR A 247 -26.22 6.80 -3.93
N TYR A 248 -26.01 8.09 -4.10
CA TYR A 248 -25.18 8.90 -3.21
C TYR A 248 -25.84 9.22 -1.86
N PHE A 249 -27.16 9.08 -1.71
CA PHE A 249 -27.82 9.15 -0.40
C PHE A 249 -27.44 7.96 0.48
N ILE A 250 -27.27 6.77 -0.10
CA ILE A 250 -26.76 5.59 0.65
C ILE A 250 -25.38 5.91 1.22
N MET A 251 -24.51 6.48 0.38
CA MET A 251 -23.16 6.86 0.78
C MET A 251 -23.17 7.98 1.83
N LEU A 252 -24.04 8.97 1.65
CA LEU A 252 -24.20 10.07 2.60
C LEU A 252 -24.57 9.51 3.99
N GLY A 253 -25.55 8.61 4.07
CA GLY A 253 -25.95 7.98 5.33
C GLY A 253 -24.81 7.18 5.97
N LEU A 254 -24.12 6.35 5.19
CA LEU A 254 -22.99 5.57 5.67
C LEU A 254 -21.82 6.45 6.14
N MET A 255 -21.53 7.55 5.43
CA MET A 255 -20.46 8.49 5.83
C MET A 255 -20.84 9.29 7.08
N MET A 256 -22.12 9.63 7.28
CA MET A 256 -22.58 10.24 8.54
C MET A 256 -22.38 9.30 9.72
N VAL A 257 -22.77 8.04 9.60
CA VAL A 257 -22.52 7.01 10.62
C VAL A 257 -21.03 6.88 10.88
N ASN A 258 -20.24 6.87 9.83
CA ASN A 258 -18.79 6.72 9.94
C ASN A 258 -18.10 7.95 10.54
N LEU A 259 -18.60 9.17 10.30
CA LEU A 259 -18.13 10.38 10.96
C LEU A 259 -18.28 10.26 12.49
N VAL A 260 -19.46 9.87 12.96
CA VAL A 260 -19.72 9.66 14.38
C VAL A 260 -18.82 8.56 14.94
N ASN A 261 -18.71 7.44 14.23
CA ASN A 261 -17.86 6.32 14.61
C ASN A 261 -16.37 6.72 14.71
N CYS A 262 -15.83 7.41 13.71
CA CYS A 262 -14.45 7.90 13.72
C CYS A 262 -14.21 8.96 14.80
N TRP A 263 -15.17 9.87 15.04
CA TRP A 263 -15.06 10.87 16.08
C TRP A 263 -14.81 10.24 17.46
N PHE A 264 -15.59 9.21 17.81
CA PHE A 264 -15.44 8.53 19.11
C PHE A 264 -14.26 7.55 19.12
N ALA A 265 -13.99 6.84 18.03
CA ALA A 265 -12.88 5.90 17.95
C ALA A 265 -11.51 6.60 18.09
N PHE A 266 -11.33 7.75 17.42
CA PHE A 266 -10.09 8.52 17.46
C PHE A 266 -10.06 9.57 18.58
N SER A 267 -11.12 9.66 19.42
CA SER A 267 -11.11 10.48 20.62
C SER A 267 -9.95 10.08 21.53
N GLY A 268 -9.08 11.06 21.89
CA GLY A 268 -7.87 10.83 22.67
C GLY A 268 -6.68 10.26 21.87
N ALA A 269 -6.78 10.17 20.53
CA ALA A 269 -5.69 9.62 19.71
C ALA A 269 -4.40 10.46 19.77
N ASP A 270 -4.51 11.75 20.02
CA ASP A 270 -3.34 12.65 20.14
C ASP A 270 -2.48 12.31 21.37
N GLU A 271 -3.09 11.82 22.45
CA GLU A 271 -2.40 11.40 23.67
C GLU A 271 -2.02 9.91 23.61
N ASP A 272 -2.99 9.06 23.26
CA ASP A 272 -2.82 7.60 23.21
C ASP A 272 -1.71 7.15 22.26
N LEU A 273 -1.56 7.82 21.11
CA LEU A 273 -0.62 7.42 20.05
C LEU A 273 0.69 8.22 20.07
N LYS A 274 0.82 9.25 20.93
CA LYS A 274 2.03 10.08 21.06
C LYS A 274 3.32 9.29 21.37
N PRO A 275 3.32 8.28 22.25
CA PRO A 275 4.53 7.52 22.55
C PRO A 275 5.18 6.83 21.36
N TRP A 276 4.39 6.49 20.33
CA TRP A 276 4.89 5.82 19.12
C TRP A 276 5.28 6.78 17.98
N ASP A 277 5.04 8.09 18.14
CA ASP A 277 5.47 9.10 17.17
C ASP A 277 6.96 9.48 17.31
N HIS A 278 7.52 9.26 18.49
CA HIS A 278 8.86 9.76 18.84
C HIS A 278 9.98 8.72 18.74
N ASP A 279 9.65 7.45 18.49
CA ASP A 279 10.63 6.36 18.47
C ASP A 279 11.42 6.31 17.15
N GLU A 280 12.30 7.28 16.89
CA GLU A 280 13.31 7.18 15.82
C GLU A 280 14.31 6.05 16.06
N GLU A 281 14.65 5.75 17.32
CA GLU A 281 15.53 4.62 17.71
C GLU A 281 14.96 3.25 17.36
N THR A 282 13.64 3.11 17.20
CA THR A 282 13.01 1.82 16.86
C THR A 282 13.29 1.39 15.43
N LYS A 283 13.63 2.31 14.53
CA LYS A 283 13.94 2.01 13.12
C LYS A 283 15.30 1.32 12.95
N GLU A 284 16.24 1.55 13.85
CA GLU A 284 17.55 0.88 13.80
C GLU A 284 17.56 -0.52 14.44
N LEU A 285 16.60 -0.82 15.32
CA LEU A 285 16.57 -2.05 16.11
C LEU A 285 15.62 -3.14 15.60
N ILE A 286 14.91 -2.94 14.48
CA ILE A 286 14.28 -4.07 13.80
C ILE A 286 15.42 -4.81 13.08
N PRO A 287 15.91 -5.95 13.63
CA PRO A 287 16.93 -6.70 12.92
C PRO A 287 16.31 -7.14 11.59
N HIS A 288 17.06 -7.00 10.50
CA HIS A 288 16.73 -7.61 9.22
C HIS A 288 16.55 -9.14 9.25
N SER A 289 16.68 -9.75 10.42
CA SER A 289 16.44 -11.17 10.68
C SER A 289 14.99 -11.54 10.94
N ALA A 290 14.06 -10.61 10.96
CA ALA A 290 12.65 -10.90 10.79
C ALA A 290 12.27 -10.95 9.29
N GLU A 291 13.17 -11.39 8.42
CA GLU A 291 12.87 -12.22 7.27
C GLU A 291 12.36 -13.58 7.80
N THR A 292 11.24 -13.55 8.49
CA THR A 292 10.37 -14.71 8.48
C THR A 292 9.92 -14.81 7.02
N GLU A 293 10.20 -15.97 6.43
CA GLU A 293 9.84 -16.40 5.08
C GLU A 293 8.36 -16.21 4.71
N ASP A 294 7.61 -15.45 5.48
CA ASP A 294 6.15 -15.37 5.52
C ASP A 294 5.54 -14.06 5.05
N GLY A 295 6.27 -13.12 4.49
CA GLY A 295 5.70 -11.80 4.35
C GLY A 295 5.94 -11.02 3.06
N VAL A 296 5.53 -11.51 1.90
CA VAL A 296 5.12 -10.61 0.83
C VAL A 296 3.66 -10.25 1.08
N GLY A 297 3.45 -9.39 2.06
CA GLY A 297 2.14 -8.90 2.41
C GLY A 297 1.96 -7.47 1.92
N LEU A 298 0.76 -7.04 1.93
CA LEU A 298 0.26 -5.67 1.91
C LEU A 298 1.02 -4.69 2.85
N GLN A 299 2.05 -5.17 3.54
CA GLN A 299 2.96 -4.47 4.42
C GLN A 299 3.57 -3.23 3.75
N ASP A 300 3.83 -3.32 2.45
CA ASP A 300 4.45 -2.24 1.68
C ASP A 300 3.52 -1.05 1.41
N TRP A 301 2.20 -1.25 1.36
CA TRP A 301 1.25 -0.16 1.15
C TRP A 301 1.19 0.83 2.32
N GLY A 302 1.19 0.33 3.55
CA GLY A 302 1.17 1.18 4.74
C GLY A 302 2.50 1.83 5.06
N VAL A 303 3.60 1.11 4.82
CA VAL A 303 4.95 1.63 5.00
C VAL A 303 5.21 2.84 4.10
N HIS A 304 4.63 2.88 2.88
CA HIS A 304 4.85 3.98 1.96
C HIS A 304 4.24 5.30 2.43
N ILE A 305 3.02 5.26 2.98
CA ILE A 305 2.36 6.49 3.43
C ILE A 305 2.85 6.88 4.83
N ALA A 306 3.14 5.92 5.70
CA ALA A 306 3.77 6.19 6.99
C ALA A 306 5.14 6.85 6.82
N ASN A 307 5.96 6.35 5.90
CA ASN A 307 7.27 6.92 5.59
C ASN A 307 7.19 8.33 4.96
N VAL A 308 6.10 8.69 4.28
CA VAL A 308 5.88 10.06 3.78
C VAL A 308 5.71 11.05 4.94
N VAL A 309 5.02 10.66 5.99
CA VAL A 309 4.81 11.53 7.17
C VAL A 309 6.06 11.61 8.06
N ASP A 310 6.82 10.52 8.18
CA ASP A 310 8.08 10.49 8.94
C ASP A 310 9.23 11.22 8.23
N ALA A 311 9.20 11.35 6.91
CA ALA A 311 10.19 12.11 6.14
C ALA A 311 10.22 13.62 6.50
N GLU A 312 9.16 14.14 7.08
CA GLU A 312 9.10 15.54 7.52
C GLU A 312 10.01 15.85 8.74
N ARG A 313 10.43 14.83 9.49
CA ARG A 313 11.31 15.01 10.68
C ARG A 313 12.80 15.01 10.36
N VAL A 314 13.19 14.59 9.17
CA VAL A 314 14.57 14.74 8.67
C VAL A 314 14.82 16.23 8.48
N SER A 315 15.98 16.73 8.92
CA SER A 315 16.30 18.17 8.83
C SER A 315 16.03 18.69 7.42
N ALA A 316 15.53 19.90 7.28
CA ALA A 316 15.16 20.47 5.97
C ALA A 316 16.33 20.44 4.94
N ALA A 317 17.58 20.43 5.41
CA ALA A 317 18.78 20.30 4.58
C ALA A 317 18.96 18.86 4.06
N GLU A 318 18.72 17.84 4.91
CA GLU A 318 18.80 16.41 4.52
C GLU A 318 17.66 16.04 3.58
N THR A 319 16.45 16.57 3.81
CA THR A 319 15.29 16.38 2.93
C THR A 319 15.54 16.98 1.54
N LYS A 320 16.13 18.19 1.45
CA LYS A 320 16.51 18.78 0.17
C LYS A 320 17.58 17.94 -0.56
N GLY A 321 18.55 17.40 0.17
CA GLY A 321 19.56 16.49 -0.38
C GLY A 321 18.95 15.18 -0.90
N ALA A 322 18.06 14.55 -0.14
CA ALA A 322 17.35 13.34 -0.52
C ALA A 322 16.41 13.57 -1.72
N MET A 323 15.69 14.70 -1.76
CA MET A 323 14.83 15.07 -2.88
C MET A 323 15.63 15.22 -4.16
N LYS A 324 16.74 15.98 -4.14
CA LYS A 324 17.62 16.15 -5.31
C LYS A 324 18.15 14.78 -5.80
N LEU A 325 18.57 13.93 -4.88
CA LEU A 325 19.08 12.60 -5.21
C LEU A 325 17.97 11.68 -5.77
N ALA A 326 16.77 11.70 -5.23
CA ALA A 326 15.62 10.96 -5.74
C ALA A 326 15.22 11.42 -7.15
N LEU A 327 15.19 12.75 -7.40
CA LEU A 327 14.88 13.31 -8.72
C LEU A 327 15.96 13.02 -9.78
N THR A 328 17.21 12.79 -9.39
CA THR A 328 18.28 12.38 -10.30
C THR A 328 18.36 10.86 -10.50
N ASN A 329 17.65 10.09 -9.70
CA ASN A 329 17.68 8.63 -9.76
C ASN A 329 16.80 8.11 -10.91
N ARG A 330 17.41 7.42 -11.88
CA ARG A 330 16.71 6.83 -13.03
C ARG A 330 15.63 5.82 -12.62
N ILE A 331 15.85 5.05 -11.55
CA ILE A 331 14.90 4.05 -11.08
C ILE A 331 13.62 4.73 -10.61
N THR A 332 13.70 5.85 -9.88
CA THR A 332 12.55 6.63 -9.44
C THR A 332 11.65 7.00 -10.61
N TRP A 333 12.21 7.48 -11.72
CA TRP A 333 11.43 7.89 -12.90
C TRP A 333 10.83 6.74 -13.67
N LEU A 334 11.59 5.64 -13.86
CA LEU A 334 11.07 4.44 -14.54
C LEU A 334 9.87 3.86 -13.80
N ILE A 335 9.94 3.84 -12.48
CA ILE A 335 8.84 3.30 -11.66
C ILE A 335 7.69 4.30 -11.56
N SER A 336 7.96 5.59 -11.49
CA SER A 336 6.91 6.61 -11.59
C SER A 336 6.12 6.50 -12.88
N LEU A 337 6.80 6.26 -14.01
CA LEU A 337 6.14 5.99 -15.30
C LEU A 337 5.35 4.67 -15.27
N PHE A 338 5.92 3.62 -14.67
CA PHE A 338 5.21 2.34 -14.47
C PHE A 338 3.90 2.54 -13.71
N VAL A 339 3.94 3.22 -12.56
CA VAL A 339 2.77 3.42 -11.70
C VAL A 339 1.75 4.35 -12.34
N LEU A 340 2.19 5.39 -13.04
CA LEU A 340 1.34 6.28 -13.83
C LEU A 340 0.49 5.48 -14.83
N CYS A 341 1.15 4.64 -15.64
CA CYS A 341 0.47 3.84 -16.66
C CYS A 341 -0.40 2.73 -16.04
N TYR A 342 0.10 2.07 -14.99
CA TYR A 342 -0.65 1.03 -14.26
C TYR A 342 -1.96 1.59 -13.70
N GLN A 343 -1.88 2.60 -12.84
CA GLN A 343 -3.05 3.15 -12.16
C GLN A 343 -3.98 3.89 -13.12
N GLY A 344 -3.40 4.57 -14.11
CA GLY A 344 -4.15 5.20 -15.19
C GLY A 344 -5.00 4.20 -15.98
N SER A 345 -4.43 3.06 -16.34
CA SER A 345 -5.15 1.99 -17.05
C SER A 345 -6.23 1.34 -16.19
N GLU A 346 -5.92 1.07 -14.90
CA GLU A 346 -6.87 0.48 -13.94
C GLU A 346 -8.11 1.36 -13.79
N VAL A 347 -7.92 2.66 -13.54
CA VAL A 347 -9.03 3.61 -13.34
C VAL A 347 -9.76 3.92 -14.65
N SER A 348 -9.05 4.00 -15.79
CA SER A 348 -9.72 4.21 -17.10
C SER A 348 -10.61 3.04 -17.47
N LEU A 349 -10.12 1.82 -17.32
CA LEU A 349 -10.92 0.62 -17.62
C LEU A 349 -12.14 0.55 -16.69
N GLY A 350 -11.95 0.72 -15.38
CA GLY A 350 -13.03 0.75 -14.40
C GLY A 350 -14.03 1.89 -14.59
N GLY A 351 -13.57 3.04 -15.09
CA GLY A 351 -14.42 4.22 -15.34
C GLY A 351 -15.24 4.14 -16.63
N TRP A 352 -14.68 3.56 -17.70
CA TRP A 352 -15.25 3.64 -19.03
C TRP A 352 -15.79 2.34 -19.60
N ILE A 353 -15.54 1.19 -18.97
CA ILE A 353 -15.99 -0.12 -19.49
C ILE A 353 -17.51 -0.21 -19.60
N VAL A 354 -18.25 0.47 -18.73
CA VAL A 354 -19.72 0.50 -18.77
C VAL A 354 -20.21 1.28 -20.00
N SER A 355 -19.62 2.45 -20.30
CA SER A 355 -19.94 3.22 -21.50
C SER A 355 -19.66 2.39 -22.76
N TYR A 356 -18.50 1.73 -22.83
CA TYR A 356 -18.17 0.81 -23.93
C TYR A 356 -19.19 -0.31 -24.10
N LEU A 357 -19.66 -0.91 -22.99
CA LEU A 357 -20.67 -1.96 -23.02
C LEU A 357 -22.02 -1.48 -23.59
N LEU A 358 -22.44 -0.29 -23.19
CA LEU A 358 -23.71 0.29 -23.64
C LEU A 358 -23.65 0.72 -25.10
N ASP A 359 -22.50 1.23 -25.56
CA ASP A 359 -22.34 1.72 -26.95
C ASP A 359 -22.14 0.60 -27.97
N TYR A 360 -21.47 -0.51 -27.58
CA TYR A 360 -21.01 -1.53 -28.54
C TYR A 360 -21.48 -2.95 -28.25
N ARG A 361 -22.22 -3.21 -27.17
CA ARG A 361 -22.57 -4.59 -26.75
C ARG A 361 -24.00 -4.76 -26.28
N ASP A 362 -24.88 -3.77 -26.44
CA ASP A 362 -26.32 -3.80 -26.05
C ASP A 362 -26.55 -4.29 -24.59
N ALA A 363 -25.62 -4.03 -23.70
CA ALA A 363 -25.60 -4.56 -22.34
C ALA A 363 -26.49 -3.76 -21.36
N THR A 364 -27.70 -3.34 -21.77
CA THR A 364 -28.55 -2.38 -21.04
C THR A 364 -28.93 -2.78 -19.61
N LYS A 365 -28.87 -4.07 -19.24
CA LYS A 365 -29.26 -4.55 -17.90
C LYS A 365 -28.11 -5.18 -17.11
N SER A 366 -27.01 -5.52 -17.78
CA SER A 366 -25.93 -6.36 -17.21
C SER A 366 -24.64 -5.63 -16.90
N TYR A 367 -24.52 -4.35 -17.24
CA TYR A 367 -23.27 -3.60 -17.14
C TYR A 367 -22.67 -3.51 -15.72
N GLY A 368 -23.53 -3.41 -14.69
CA GLY A 368 -23.06 -3.37 -13.30
C GLY A 368 -22.39 -4.66 -12.85
N TYR A 369 -22.83 -5.82 -13.35
CA TYR A 369 -22.19 -7.10 -13.03
C TYR A 369 -20.79 -7.18 -13.61
N VAL A 370 -20.57 -6.65 -14.82
CA VAL A 370 -19.25 -6.63 -15.47
C VAL A 370 -18.27 -5.76 -14.66
N LEU A 371 -18.70 -4.55 -14.28
CA LEU A 371 -17.86 -3.65 -13.50
C LEU A 371 -17.59 -4.19 -12.09
N SER A 372 -18.58 -4.82 -11.45
CA SER A 372 -18.39 -5.50 -10.18
C SER A 372 -17.46 -6.70 -10.30
N GLY A 373 -17.54 -7.45 -11.39
CA GLY A 373 -16.59 -8.52 -11.71
C GLY A 373 -15.16 -8.01 -11.84
N PHE A 374 -14.96 -6.87 -12.48
CA PHE A 374 -13.65 -6.22 -12.58
C PHE A 374 -13.08 -5.87 -11.21
N TRP A 375 -13.81 -5.11 -10.39
CA TRP A 375 -13.35 -4.71 -9.06
C TRP A 375 -13.23 -5.88 -8.09
N GLY A 376 -14.17 -6.84 -8.16
CA GLY A 376 -14.10 -8.08 -7.37
C GLY A 376 -12.91 -8.95 -7.76
N GLY A 377 -12.65 -9.08 -9.07
CA GLY A 377 -11.47 -9.75 -9.60
C GLY A 377 -10.18 -9.11 -9.12
N LEU A 378 -10.08 -7.78 -9.22
CA LEU A 378 -8.92 -7.01 -8.77
C LEU A 378 -8.67 -7.19 -7.26
N THR A 379 -9.73 -7.14 -6.47
CA THR A 379 -9.66 -7.37 -5.02
C THR A 379 -9.19 -8.78 -4.70
N PHE A 380 -9.77 -9.79 -5.35
CA PHE A 380 -9.37 -11.18 -5.20
C PHE A 380 -7.91 -11.40 -5.60
N GLY A 381 -7.50 -10.90 -6.76
CA GLY A 381 -6.12 -10.99 -7.24
C GLY A 381 -5.13 -10.38 -6.25
N ARG A 382 -5.46 -9.19 -5.75
CA ARG A 382 -4.61 -8.43 -4.81
C ARG A 382 -4.46 -9.12 -3.47
N LEU A 383 -5.54 -9.66 -2.90
CA LEU A 383 -5.53 -10.27 -1.57
C LEU A 383 -5.10 -11.73 -1.57
N VAL A 384 -5.48 -12.51 -2.59
CA VAL A 384 -5.33 -13.96 -2.59
C VAL A 384 -4.14 -14.41 -3.43
N LEU A 385 -3.96 -13.84 -4.65
CA LEU A 385 -2.97 -14.35 -5.60
C LEU A 385 -1.58 -13.73 -5.45
N THR A 386 -1.44 -12.57 -4.83
CA THR A 386 -0.15 -11.87 -4.71
C THR A 386 0.92 -12.76 -4.09
N ARG A 387 0.65 -13.33 -2.92
CA ARG A 387 1.62 -14.15 -2.17
C ARG A 387 1.95 -15.49 -2.85
N PRO A 388 0.98 -16.32 -3.28
CA PRO A 388 1.27 -17.55 -4.00
C PRO A 388 2.10 -17.34 -5.27
N LEU A 389 1.77 -16.32 -6.06
CA LEU A 389 2.47 -16.02 -7.30
C LEU A 389 3.90 -15.52 -7.05
N HIS A 390 4.09 -14.69 -6.02
CA HIS A 390 5.41 -14.25 -5.61
C HIS A 390 6.30 -15.43 -5.22
N ASN A 391 5.78 -16.34 -4.39
CA ASN A 391 6.53 -17.51 -3.92
C ASN A 391 6.87 -18.49 -5.05
N ALA A 392 5.96 -18.65 -6.03
CA ALA A 392 6.15 -19.58 -7.15
C ALA A 392 7.13 -19.05 -8.21
N PHE A 393 7.02 -17.78 -8.59
CA PHE A 393 7.71 -17.23 -9.77
C PHE A 393 8.63 -16.05 -9.46
N GLY A 394 8.54 -15.48 -8.24
CA GLY A 394 9.18 -14.22 -7.86
C GLY A 394 8.43 -13.01 -8.41
N ALA A 395 8.55 -11.86 -7.72
CA ALA A 395 7.75 -10.67 -8.02
C ALA A 395 7.95 -10.15 -9.45
N ARG A 396 9.21 -10.07 -9.89
CA ARG A 396 9.56 -9.43 -11.17
C ARG A 396 9.00 -10.18 -12.40
N LYS A 397 9.11 -11.51 -12.41
CA LYS A 397 8.59 -12.35 -13.51
C LYS A 397 7.07 -12.40 -13.50
N THR A 398 6.49 -12.47 -12.32
CA THR A 398 5.04 -12.49 -12.15
C THR A 398 4.39 -11.27 -12.77
N ILE A 399 4.89 -10.06 -12.52
CA ILE A 399 4.36 -8.82 -13.11
C ILE A 399 4.28 -8.91 -14.63
N ILE A 400 5.31 -9.46 -15.29
CA ILE A 400 5.32 -9.53 -16.75
C ILE A 400 4.31 -10.52 -17.27
N VAL A 401 4.24 -11.71 -16.67
CA VAL A 401 3.24 -12.72 -17.06
C VAL A 401 1.83 -12.17 -16.88
N LEU A 402 1.56 -11.55 -15.73
CA LEU A 402 0.25 -10.95 -15.43
C LEU A 402 -0.09 -9.82 -16.41
N ALA A 403 0.88 -8.96 -16.76
CA ALA A 403 0.66 -7.87 -17.69
C ALA A 403 0.35 -8.38 -19.12
N PHE A 404 1.08 -9.36 -19.63
CA PHE A 404 0.77 -9.96 -20.93
C PHE A 404 -0.59 -10.65 -20.94
N MET A 405 -0.91 -11.39 -19.89
CA MET A 405 -2.24 -12.03 -19.76
C MET A 405 -3.36 -11.00 -19.66
N SER A 406 -3.15 -9.89 -18.94
CA SER A 406 -4.13 -8.79 -18.87
C SER A 406 -4.37 -8.17 -20.24
N ILE A 407 -3.31 -7.89 -21.00
CA ILE A 407 -3.42 -7.42 -22.39
C ILE A 407 -4.21 -8.42 -23.24
N ALA A 408 -3.92 -9.72 -23.13
CA ALA A 408 -4.62 -10.76 -23.90
C ALA A 408 -6.13 -10.77 -23.57
N PHE A 409 -6.53 -10.69 -22.30
CA PHE A 409 -7.93 -10.65 -21.92
C PHE A 409 -8.62 -9.35 -22.37
N VAL A 410 -7.92 -8.21 -22.36
CA VAL A 410 -8.46 -6.96 -22.91
C VAL A 410 -8.63 -7.04 -24.43
N ILE A 411 -7.70 -7.68 -25.15
CA ILE A 411 -7.86 -7.97 -26.60
C ILE A 411 -9.06 -8.89 -26.82
N LEU A 412 -9.22 -9.95 -26.04
CA LEU A 412 -10.38 -10.84 -26.14
C LEU A 412 -11.69 -10.11 -25.87
N THR A 413 -11.70 -9.16 -24.92
CA THR A 413 -12.83 -8.26 -24.66
C THR A 413 -13.19 -7.44 -25.90
N TRP A 414 -12.19 -7.05 -26.70
CA TRP A 414 -12.40 -6.26 -27.91
C TRP A 414 -12.95 -7.11 -29.08
N VAL A 415 -12.33 -8.29 -29.29
CA VAL A 415 -12.59 -9.11 -30.47
C VAL A 415 -13.84 -9.98 -30.33
N VAL A 416 -14.13 -10.50 -29.13
CA VAL A 416 -15.27 -11.41 -28.93
C VAL A 416 -16.57 -10.61 -28.72
N PRO A 417 -17.60 -10.76 -29.57
CA PRO A 417 -18.80 -9.92 -29.52
C PRO A 417 -19.82 -10.32 -28.44
N SER A 418 -19.54 -11.31 -27.61
CA SER A 418 -20.46 -11.79 -26.58
C SER A 418 -20.33 -10.97 -25.29
N THR A 419 -21.44 -10.40 -24.81
CA THR A 419 -21.51 -9.65 -23.55
C THR A 419 -21.12 -10.50 -22.32
N MET A 420 -21.52 -11.78 -22.32
CA MET A 420 -21.15 -12.71 -21.24
C MET A 420 -19.64 -13.00 -21.22
N ALA A 421 -19.06 -13.29 -22.39
CA ALA A 421 -17.63 -13.53 -22.52
C ALA A 421 -16.82 -12.28 -22.12
N LEU A 422 -17.27 -11.09 -22.53
CA LEU A 422 -16.69 -9.83 -22.14
C LEU A 422 -16.68 -9.66 -20.61
N GLY A 423 -17.80 -9.94 -19.94
CA GLY A 423 -17.88 -9.89 -18.48
C GLY A 423 -16.84 -10.80 -17.80
N ILE A 424 -16.67 -12.01 -18.33
CA ILE A 424 -15.66 -12.96 -17.84
C ILE A 424 -14.24 -12.42 -18.09
N PHE A 425 -13.94 -11.95 -19.30
CA PHE A 425 -12.59 -11.47 -19.65
C PHE A 425 -12.19 -10.23 -18.86
N VAL A 426 -13.11 -9.28 -18.68
CA VAL A 426 -12.86 -8.07 -17.86
C VAL A 426 -12.65 -8.43 -16.40
N SER A 427 -13.42 -9.38 -15.86
CA SER A 427 -13.22 -9.87 -14.48
C SER A 427 -11.88 -10.57 -14.31
N LEU A 428 -11.48 -11.42 -15.26
CA LEU A 428 -10.17 -12.08 -15.26
C LEU A 428 -9.03 -11.07 -15.43
N ALA A 429 -9.18 -10.06 -16.28
CA ALA A 429 -8.23 -8.96 -16.37
C ALA A 429 -8.08 -8.27 -15.00
N GLY A 430 -9.17 -8.00 -14.28
CA GLY A 430 -9.13 -7.50 -12.91
C GLY A 430 -8.31 -8.38 -11.98
N VAL A 431 -8.54 -9.71 -11.98
CA VAL A 431 -7.77 -10.69 -11.18
C VAL A 431 -6.26 -10.57 -11.43
N LEU A 432 -5.86 -10.41 -12.69
CA LEU A 432 -4.46 -10.34 -13.09
C LEU A 432 -3.81 -8.97 -12.79
N ILE A 433 -4.59 -7.90 -12.86
CA ILE A 433 -4.18 -6.54 -12.52
C ILE A 433 -3.88 -6.41 -11.01
N GLY A 434 -4.70 -7.07 -10.17
CA GLY A 434 -4.67 -6.93 -8.71
C GLY A 434 -3.29 -7.09 -8.07
N PRO A 435 -2.52 -8.16 -8.33
CA PRO A 435 -1.22 -8.41 -7.72
C PRO A 435 -0.10 -7.46 -8.20
N THR A 436 -0.27 -6.76 -9.31
CA THR A 436 0.79 -5.99 -9.98
C THR A 436 1.39 -4.91 -9.07
N TYR A 437 0.54 -4.13 -8.40
CA TYR A 437 1.03 -3.03 -7.55
C TYR A 437 1.80 -3.53 -6.31
N PRO A 438 1.29 -4.45 -5.46
CA PRO A 438 2.05 -4.92 -4.31
C PRO A 438 3.36 -5.63 -4.70
N LEU A 439 3.36 -6.41 -5.80
CA LEU A 439 4.58 -7.04 -6.30
C LEU A 439 5.60 -6.01 -6.80
N MET A 440 5.15 -4.95 -7.48
CA MET A 440 6.02 -3.85 -7.92
C MET A 440 6.68 -3.18 -6.73
N VAL A 441 5.91 -2.85 -5.71
CA VAL A 441 6.44 -2.21 -4.49
C VAL A 441 7.52 -3.07 -3.83
N THR A 442 7.33 -4.38 -3.72
CA THR A 442 8.32 -5.31 -3.18
C THR A 442 9.65 -5.24 -3.94
N VAL A 443 9.60 -5.23 -5.28
CA VAL A 443 10.82 -5.14 -6.12
C VAL A 443 11.51 -3.79 -5.92
N VAL A 444 10.74 -2.71 -5.91
CA VAL A 444 11.26 -1.34 -5.85
C VAL A 444 11.90 -1.03 -4.51
N SER A 445 11.29 -1.48 -3.41
CA SER A 445 11.83 -1.29 -2.06
C SER A 445 13.21 -1.96 -1.91
N ALA A 446 13.46 -3.05 -2.63
CA ALA A 446 14.77 -3.70 -2.67
C ALA A 446 15.80 -2.98 -3.56
N MET A 447 15.34 -2.18 -4.54
CA MET A 447 16.19 -1.53 -5.55
C MET A 447 16.62 -0.12 -5.16
N ILE A 448 15.79 0.61 -4.43
CA ILE A 448 16.03 2.02 -4.08
C ILE A 448 16.85 2.11 -2.79
N PRO A 449 17.97 2.88 -2.78
CA PRO A 449 18.74 3.11 -1.56
C PRO A 449 17.87 3.70 -0.44
N ARG A 450 18.02 3.19 0.81
CA ARG A 450 17.21 3.61 1.96
C ARG A 450 17.14 5.13 2.13
N LYS A 451 18.25 5.83 1.92
CA LYS A 451 18.36 7.30 2.07
C LYS A 451 17.34 8.08 1.21
N ILE A 452 16.95 7.55 0.05
CA ILE A 452 16.01 8.22 -0.88
C ILE A 452 14.71 7.45 -1.07
N GLN A 453 14.56 6.30 -0.41
CA GLN A 453 13.45 5.37 -0.62
C GLN A 453 12.10 6.04 -0.38
N VAL A 454 11.95 6.72 0.76
CA VAL A 454 10.71 7.42 1.12
C VAL A 454 10.34 8.47 0.08
N VAL A 455 11.29 9.34 -0.28
CA VAL A 455 11.04 10.40 -1.26
C VAL A 455 10.69 9.84 -2.63
N SER A 456 11.41 8.78 -3.07
CA SER A 456 11.14 8.12 -4.34
C SER A 456 9.74 7.49 -4.38
N LEU A 457 9.33 6.83 -3.29
CA LEU A 457 8.01 6.23 -3.17
C LEU A 457 6.89 7.28 -3.15
N THR A 458 7.13 8.43 -2.52
CA THR A 458 6.21 9.58 -2.56
C THR A 458 6.01 10.09 -4.00
N ILE A 459 7.12 10.28 -4.74
CA ILE A 459 7.06 10.70 -6.15
C ILE A 459 6.25 9.68 -6.96
N MET A 460 6.53 8.38 -6.81
CA MET A 460 5.80 7.32 -7.50
C MET A 460 4.29 7.34 -7.20
N THR A 461 3.91 7.50 -5.94
CA THR A 461 2.49 7.57 -5.53
C THR A 461 1.81 8.79 -6.14
N ALA A 462 2.48 9.94 -6.18
CA ALA A 462 1.97 11.15 -6.82
C ALA A 462 1.74 10.93 -8.33
N PHE A 463 2.66 10.27 -9.02
CA PHE A 463 2.50 9.90 -10.43
C PHE A 463 1.35 8.90 -10.63
N GLY A 464 1.19 7.92 -9.74
CA GLY A 464 0.06 6.99 -9.76
C GLY A 464 -1.28 7.70 -9.65
N SER A 465 -1.44 8.56 -8.65
CA SER A 465 -2.66 9.36 -8.46
C SER A 465 -2.93 10.27 -9.66
N SER A 466 -1.88 10.87 -10.23
CA SER A 466 -2.00 11.66 -11.47
C SER A 466 -2.45 10.79 -12.64
N GLY A 467 -1.93 9.57 -12.77
CA GLY A 467 -2.36 8.60 -13.78
C GLY A 467 -3.84 8.26 -13.66
N GLY A 468 -4.29 7.96 -12.43
CA GLY A 468 -5.70 7.66 -12.13
C GLY A 468 -6.67 8.81 -12.41
N ALA A 469 -6.19 10.04 -12.59
CA ALA A 469 -6.98 11.19 -12.99
C ALA A 469 -6.86 11.51 -14.48
N VAL A 470 -5.62 11.62 -14.95
CA VAL A 470 -5.32 12.09 -16.32
C VAL A 470 -5.80 11.07 -17.36
N PHE A 471 -5.61 9.77 -17.13
CA PHE A 471 -5.97 8.76 -18.12
C PHE A 471 -7.50 8.62 -18.33
N PRO A 472 -8.36 8.55 -17.28
CA PRO A 472 -9.80 8.57 -17.51
C PRO A 472 -10.28 9.85 -18.19
N PHE A 473 -9.68 11.00 -17.88
CA PHE A 473 -9.98 12.26 -18.56
C PHE A 473 -9.57 12.22 -20.04
N LEU A 474 -8.34 11.80 -20.35
CA LEU A 474 -7.89 11.62 -21.73
C LEU A 474 -8.73 10.59 -22.49
N THR A 475 -9.15 9.52 -21.81
CA THR A 475 -10.09 8.53 -22.40
C THR A 475 -11.41 9.21 -22.76
N GLY A 476 -11.96 10.07 -21.89
CA GLY A 476 -13.17 10.84 -22.18
C GLY A 476 -13.02 11.79 -23.35
N LEU A 477 -11.87 12.51 -23.39
CA LEU A 477 -11.54 13.42 -24.50
C LEU A 477 -11.48 12.67 -25.85
N LEU A 478 -10.83 11.52 -25.88
CA LEU A 478 -10.69 10.70 -27.08
C LEU A 478 -12.00 9.99 -27.42
N ALA A 479 -12.77 9.51 -26.42
CA ALA A 479 -14.05 8.88 -26.62
C ALA A 479 -15.07 9.80 -27.29
N GLU A 480 -15.00 11.11 -27.01
CA GLU A 480 -15.83 12.12 -27.67
C GLU A 480 -15.55 12.20 -29.19
N GLN A 481 -14.32 11.96 -29.61
CA GLN A 481 -13.91 12.10 -31.01
C GLN A 481 -14.11 10.80 -31.82
N VAL A 482 -13.81 9.67 -31.21
CA VAL A 482 -13.73 8.38 -31.95
C VAL A 482 -14.61 7.26 -31.33
N GLY A 483 -15.24 7.52 -30.19
CA GLY A 483 -16.09 6.55 -29.50
C GLY A 483 -15.42 5.88 -28.30
N THR A 484 -16.24 5.30 -27.42
CA THR A 484 -15.81 4.72 -26.14
C THR A 484 -14.96 3.46 -26.28
N PHE A 485 -14.87 2.83 -27.47
CA PHE A 485 -13.98 1.70 -27.70
C PHE A 485 -12.50 2.03 -27.42
N VAL A 486 -12.16 3.32 -27.47
CA VAL A 486 -10.78 3.82 -27.25
C VAL A 486 -10.20 3.43 -25.88
N VAL A 487 -11.04 3.10 -24.91
CA VAL A 487 -10.59 2.62 -23.60
C VAL A 487 -9.70 1.37 -23.70
N LEU A 488 -9.99 0.48 -24.66
CA LEU A 488 -9.26 -0.79 -24.84
C LEU A 488 -7.85 -0.56 -25.42
N PRO A 489 -7.68 0.17 -26.55
CA PRO A 489 -6.35 0.48 -27.05
C PRO A 489 -5.53 1.38 -26.09
N ILE A 490 -6.16 2.31 -25.35
CA ILE A 490 -5.46 3.09 -24.30
C ILE A 490 -4.89 2.15 -23.24
N PHE A 491 -5.66 1.17 -22.78
CA PHE A 491 -5.18 0.17 -21.83
C PHE A 491 -3.97 -0.59 -22.38
N ILE A 492 -4.08 -1.11 -23.61
CA ILE A 492 -3.02 -1.90 -24.26
C ILE A 492 -1.75 -1.05 -24.43
N ALA A 493 -1.87 0.18 -24.92
CA ALA A 493 -0.74 1.09 -25.11
C ALA A 493 -0.07 1.44 -23.77
N SER A 494 -0.87 1.73 -22.74
CA SER A 494 -0.36 2.05 -21.40
C SER A 494 0.38 0.86 -20.77
N TYR A 495 -0.15 -0.37 -20.93
CA TYR A 495 0.51 -1.58 -20.46
C TYR A 495 1.79 -1.89 -21.24
N ALA A 496 1.84 -1.56 -22.53
CA ALA A 496 3.07 -1.67 -23.32
C ALA A 496 4.16 -0.70 -22.81
N VAL A 497 3.79 0.55 -22.50
CA VAL A 497 4.69 1.54 -21.89
C VAL A 497 5.12 1.09 -20.48
N MET A 498 4.18 0.60 -19.67
CA MET A 498 4.43 0.06 -18.34
C MET A 498 5.44 -1.10 -18.40
N LEU A 499 5.26 -2.07 -19.29
CA LEU A 499 6.18 -3.19 -19.49
C LEU A 499 7.55 -2.70 -19.98
N THR A 500 7.60 -1.74 -20.88
CA THR A 500 8.87 -1.15 -21.36
C THR A 500 9.64 -0.53 -20.19
N ALA A 501 8.97 0.28 -19.36
CA ALA A 501 9.56 0.85 -18.16
C ALA A 501 10.08 -0.25 -17.21
N TRP A 502 9.31 -1.34 -17.04
CA TRP A 502 9.69 -2.48 -16.21
C TRP A 502 10.91 -3.24 -16.72
N PHE A 503 11.00 -3.45 -18.01
CA PHE A 503 12.18 -4.10 -18.65
C PHE A 503 13.45 -3.26 -18.57
N LEU A 504 13.32 -1.93 -18.56
CA LEU A 504 14.46 -1.01 -18.44
C LEU A 504 15.02 -0.92 -17.00
N LEU A 505 14.36 -1.51 -16.01
CA LEU A 505 14.86 -1.55 -14.65
C LEU A 505 16.08 -2.46 -14.54
N PRO A 506 17.13 -2.05 -13.81
CA PRO A 506 18.32 -2.86 -13.61
C PRO A 506 17.98 -4.17 -12.88
N ASN A 507 18.74 -5.21 -13.14
CA ASN A 507 18.62 -6.48 -12.41
C ASN A 507 19.46 -6.41 -11.13
N VAL A 508 18.82 -6.44 -9.97
CA VAL A 508 19.50 -6.38 -8.65
C VAL A 508 19.75 -7.78 -8.08
N GLU A 509 18.98 -8.79 -8.49
CA GLU A 509 19.17 -10.18 -8.08
C GLU A 509 20.24 -10.88 -8.94
N GLN A 510 21.49 -10.45 -8.84
CA GLN A 510 22.60 -11.17 -9.47
C GLN A 510 22.97 -12.41 -8.66
N LYS A 511 22.18 -13.47 -8.72
CA LYS A 511 22.67 -14.80 -8.31
C LYS A 511 23.77 -15.21 -9.28
N PRO A 512 24.93 -15.69 -8.79
CA PRO A 512 26.05 -16.06 -9.66
C PRO A 512 25.58 -17.10 -10.68
N ILE A 513 25.83 -16.84 -11.96
CA ILE A 513 25.46 -17.73 -13.07
C ILE A 513 26.50 -18.84 -13.09
N ALA A 514 26.07 -20.10 -12.99
CA ALA A 514 26.98 -21.23 -13.19
C ALA A 514 27.71 -21.09 -14.53
N ALA A 515 29.01 -21.31 -14.53
CA ALA A 515 29.84 -21.16 -15.73
C ALA A 515 29.32 -21.96 -16.95
N ASN A 516 28.69 -23.11 -16.70
CA ASN A 516 28.11 -24.01 -17.68
C ASN A 516 26.66 -23.71 -18.10
N ALA A 517 26.08 -22.59 -17.67
CA ALA A 517 24.72 -22.24 -18.05
C ALA A 517 24.59 -21.99 -19.56
N SER A 518 23.49 -22.45 -20.17
CA SER A 518 23.21 -22.25 -21.59
C SER A 518 23.19 -20.76 -21.96
N LYS A 519 23.55 -20.45 -23.25
CA LYS A 519 23.52 -19.05 -23.75
C LYS A 519 22.14 -18.41 -23.57
N TRP A 520 21.07 -19.19 -23.73
CA TRP A 520 19.70 -18.77 -23.55
C TRP A 520 19.39 -18.42 -22.05
N LEU A 521 19.88 -19.25 -21.13
CA LEU A 521 19.73 -19.00 -19.69
C LEU A 521 20.56 -17.78 -19.24
N LYS A 522 21.76 -17.57 -19.83
CA LYS A 522 22.60 -16.39 -19.62
C LYS A 522 21.94 -15.12 -20.14
N PHE A 523 21.29 -15.19 -21.30
CA PHE A 523 20.51 -14.08 -21.87
C PHE A 523 19.32 -13.73 -20.97
N TRP A 524 18.49 -14.71 -20.61
CA TRP A 524 17.34 -14.49 -19.73
C TRP A 524 17.73 -14.00 -18.33
N ARG A 525 18.84 -14.46 -17.77
CA ARG A 525 19.35 -13.97 -16.48
C ARG A 525 20.04 -12.61 -16.58
N ARG A 526 20.40 -12.12 -17.74
CA ARG A 526 20.87 -10.75 -17.94
C ARG A 526 19.72 -9.73 -17.91
N ILE A 527 18.57 -10.17 -18.39
CA ILE A 527 17.34 -9.36 -18.41
C ILE A 527 16.60 -9.50 -17.07
N TRP A 528 16.87 -10.57 -16.31
CA TRP A 528 16.09 -11.02 -15.16
C TRP A 528 16.92 -11.16 -13.89
#